data_be1fb449310f988ac6ac29a1bc233da8
#
_entry.id   be1fb449310f988ac6ac29a1bc233da8
#
_cell.length_a   1.000
_cell.length_b   1.000
_cell.length_c   1.000
_cell.angle_alpha   90.00
_cell.angle_beta   90.00
_cell.angle_gamma   90.00
#
_symmetry.space_group_name_H-M   'P 1'
#
loop_
_entity.id
_entity.type
_entity.pdbx_description
1 polymer ?
#
loop_
_entity_poly.entity_id
_entity_poly.type
_entity_poly.pdbx_seq_one_letter_code
_entity_poly.pdbx_strand_id
1 'polypeptide(L)'
;LMIFYVTVGGMKGTTWVQIIKAVLLMVGSALIVVLVLAKFGFNLSDLLGTAANNYKAGADAAAEAAGTASTATSSTFLEPGLKYGLTGTSKLDFFSLGIALVLGTAGLPHILIRFYTVPTAKAARKSVLWAIGLIGTFYLFTLVLGFGARALVTGDSFAKIAESKGNLASPLLAQAVGGGEGSTGGAILLAVIAAVAFATILAVVAGLTLASSTSVAHDLYNSV
;
A
#
# COMPACT_ATOMS: atom_id res chain seq x y z
N LEU A 1 9.57 7.92 20.04
CA LEU A 1 8.12 7.77 20.23
C LEU A 1 7.73 6.28 20.27
N MET A 2 8.16 5.46 19.31
CA MET A 2 7.84 4.02 19.22
C MET A 2 8.30 3.27 20.49
N ILE A 3 9.56 3.41 20.90
CA ILE A 3 10.11 2.75 22.09
C ILE A 3 9.29 3.12 23.32
N PHE A 4 8.93 4.39 23.45
CA PHE A 4 8.16 4.88 24.60
C PHE A 4 6.82 4.17 24.75
N TYR A 5 5.99 4.11 23.70
CA TYR A 5 4.69 3.48 23.85
C TYR A 5 4.76 1.93 23.88
N VAL A 6 5.82 1.33 23.32
CA VAL A 6 6.06 -0.12 23.44
C VAL A 6 6.44 -0.51 24.86
N THR A 7 7.34 0.26 25.49
CA THR A 7 7.79 -0.02 26.86
C THR A 7 6.70 0.25 27.91
N VAL A 8 5.92 1.33 27.73
CA VAL A 8 4.85 1.69 28.67
C VAL A 8 3.57 0.90 28.43
N GLY A 9 3.20 0.70 27.17
CA GLY A 9 1.94 0.07 26.77
C GLY A 9 2.00 -1.45 26.57
N GLY A 10 3.18 -2.01 26.36
CA GLY A 10 3.40 -3.43 26.09
C GLY A 10 2.51 -3.96 24.96
N MET A 11 2.12 -5.25 25.02
CA MET A 11 1.26 -5.90 24.03
C MET A 11 -0.12 -5.25 23.88
N LYS A 12 -0.72 -4.78 24.97
CA LYS A 12 -2.03 -4.14 24.93
C LYS A 12 -1.97 -2.79 24.23
N GLY A 13 -0.99 -1.97 24.54
CA GLY A 13 -0.78 -0.67 23.92
C GLY A 13 -0.52 -0.78 22.42
N THR A 14 0.34 -1.70 21.99
CA THR A 14 0.62 -1.93 20.57
C THR A 14 -0.62 -2.43 19.81
N THR A 15 -1.46 -3.27 20.43
CA THR A 15 -2.70 -3.75 19.80
C THR A 15 -3.69 -2.60 19.57
N TRP A 16 -3.90 -1.72 20.55
CA TRP A 16 -4.77 -0.56 20.39
C TRP A 16 -4.29 0.39 19.30
N VAL A 17 -2.99 0.69 19.27
CA VAL A 17 -2.41 1.52 18.20
C VAL A 17 -2.61 0.89 16.83
N GLN A 18 -2.50 -0.44 16.71
CA GLN A 18 -2.73 -1.14 15.45
C GLN A 18 -4.21 -1.11 15.01
N ILE A 19 -5.17 -1.20 15.95
CA ILE A 19 -6.60 -1.09 15.63
C ILE A 19 -6.92 0.32 15.11
N ILE A 20 -6.49 1.35 15.84
CA ILE A 20 -6.72 2.76 15.44
C ILE A 20 -6.14 3.02 14.06
N LYS A 21 -4.89 2.60 13.82
CA LYS A 21 -4.23 2.73 12.53
C LYS A 21 -5.00 2.02 11.41
N ALA A 22 -5.48 0.79 11.64
CA ALA A 22 -6.19 0.03 10.63
C ALA A 22 -7.50 0.75 10.23
N VAL A 23 -8.22 1.30 11.20
CA VAL A 23 -9.42 2.10 10.93
C VAL A 23 -9.07 3.36 10.15
N LEU A 24 -8.06 4.12 10.56
CA LEU A 24 -7.61 5.33 9.86
C LEU A 24 -7.16 5.04 8.44
N LEU A 25 -6.42 3.95 8.23
CA LEU A 25 -5.97 3.54 6.90
C LEU A 25 -7.14 3.16 5.99
N MET A 26 -8.09 2.37 6.50
CA MET A 26 -9.28 1.97 5.73
C MET A 26 -10.17 3.16 5.39
N VAL A 27 -10.44 4.03 6.36
CA VAL A 27 -11.27 5.22 6.14
C VAL A 27 -10.55 6.22 5.23
N GLY A 28 -9.27 6.47 5.45
CA GLY A 28 -8.46 7.38 4.62
C GLY A 28 -8.36 6.91 3.18
N SER A 29 -8.08 5.62 2.96
CA SER A 29 -8.02 5.05 1.60
C SER A 29 -9.39 5.03 0.93
N ALA A 30 -10.46 4.68 1.64
CA ALA A 30 -11.82 4.73 1.12
C ALA A 30 -12.23 6.15 0.72
N LEU A 31 -11.88 7.15 1.52
CA LEU A 31 -12.14 8.55 1.20
C LEU A 31 -11.49 8.95 -0.13
N ILE A 32 -10.19 8.64 -0.30
CA ILE A 32 -9.49 8.97 -1.56
C ILE A 32 -10.10 8.21 -2.73
N VAL A 33 -10.42 6.93 -2.56
CA VAL A 33 -11.06 6.12 -3.61
C VAL A 33 -12.38 6.74 -4.06
N VAL A 34 -13.22 7.14 -3.11
CA VAL A 34 -14.50 7.83 -3.43
C VAL A 34 -14.26 9.15 -4.15
N LEU A 35 -13.29 9.95 -3.69
CA LEU A 35 -12.96 11.21 -4.33
C LEU A 35 -12.37 11.03 -5.73
N VAL A 36 -11.53 10.03 -5.95
CA VAL A 36 -11.01 9.67 -7.29
C VAL A 36 -12.16 9.25 -8.20
N LEU A 37 -13.01 8.34 -7.76
CA LEU A 37 -14.14 7.89 -8.56
C LEU A 37 -15.13 9.02 -8.85
N ALA A 38 -15.36 9.91 -7.90
CA ALA A 38 -16.20 11.10 -8.10
C ALA A 38 -15.65 12.04 -9.18
N LYS A 39 -14.30 12.19 -9.28
CA LYS A 39 -13.66 12.95 -10.36
C LYS A 39 -13.94 12.37 -11.75
N PHE A 40 -14.14 11.07 -11.85
CA PHE A 40 -14.48 10.34 -13.09
C PHE A 40 -15.96 9.98 -13.19
N GLY A 41 -16.85 10.63 -12.42
CA GLY A 41 -18.28 10.35 -12.42
C GLY A 41 -18.62 8.88 -12.09
N PHE A 42 -17.82 8.21 -11.27
CA PHE A 42 -17.90 6.78 -10.96
C PHE A 42 -17.74 5.86 -12.19
N ASN A 43 -17.14 6.37 -13.25
CA ASN A 43 -16.85 5.61 -14.45
C ASN A 43 -15.42 5.03 -14.40
N LEU A 44 -15.32 3.75 -14.10
CA LEU A 44 -14.03 3.05 -14.00
C LEU A 44 -13.31 2.96 -15.37
N SER A 45 -14.08 2.89 -16.47
CA SER A 45 -13.52 2.85 -17.82
C SER A 45 -12.79 4.13 -18.16
N ASP A 46 -13.34 5.29 -17.79
CA ASP A 46 -12.71 6.59 -18.01
C ASP A 46 -11.44 6.76 -17.17
N LEU A 47 -11.47 6.28 -15.92
CA LEU A 47 -10.28 6.25 -15.06
C LEU A 47 -9.15 5.42 -15.69
N LEU A 48 -9.46 4.20 -16.13
CA LEU A 48 -8.49 3.29 -16.74
C LEU A 48 -7.98 3.84 -18.09
N GLY A 49 -8.88 4.37 -18.91
CA GLY A 49 -8.52 4.99 -20.20
C GLY A 49 -7.60 6.20 -20.02
N THR A 50 -7.89 7.08 -19.05
CA THR A 50 -7.03 8.24 -18.74
C THR A 50 -5.66 7.81 -18.23
N ALA A 51 -5.61 6.82 -17.35
CA ALA A 51 -4.35 6.27 -16.85
C ALA A 51 -3.50 5.66 -17.97
N ALA A 52 -4.12 4.91 -18.88
CA ALA A 52 -3.46 4.29 -20.03
C ALA A 52 -2.93 5.33 -21.03
N ASN A 53 -3.71 6.37 -21.30
CA ASN A 53 -3.28 7.47 -22.19
C ASN A 53 -2.12 8.27 -21.57
N ASN A 54 -2.15 8.54 -20.27
CA ASN A 54 -1.05 9.20 -19.58
C ASN A 54 0.21 8.32 -19.54
N TYR A 55 0.06 6.99 -19.45
CA TYR A 55 1.18 6.07 -19.57
C TYR A 55 1.84 6.18 -20.94
N LYS A 56 1.04 6.12 -22.00
CA LYS A 56 1.53 6.26 -23.37
C LYS A 56 2.24 7.61 -23.58
N ALA A 57 1.61 8.71 -23.20
CA ALA A 57 2.20 10.04 -23.32
C ALA A 57 3.55 10.17 -22.59
N GLY A 58 3.67 9.58 -21.39
CA GLY A 58 4.91 9.55 -20.64
C GLY A 58 6.00 8.69 -21.31
N ALA A 59 5.61 7.56 -21.90
CA ALA A 59 6.54 6.70 -22.63
C ALA A 59 7.01 7.34 -23.95
N ASP A 60 6.11 8.02 -24.66
CA ASP A 60 6.43 8.75 -25.88
C ASP A 60 7.41 9.91 -25.60
N ALA A 61 7.16 10.69 -24.55
CA ALA A 61 8.07 11.76 -24.12
C ALA A 61 9.46 11.24 -23.69
N ALA A 62 9.50 10.11 -22.99
CA ALA A 62 10.76 9.48 -22.59
C ALA A 62 11.55 8.93 -23.80
N ALA A 63 10.87 8.37 -24.78
CA ALA A 63 11.47 7.87 -26.01
C ALA A 63 12.00 9.04 -26.87
N GLU A 64 11.27 10.13 -26.99
CA GLU A 64 11.70 11.35 -27.67
C GLU A 64 12.96 11.94 -27.02
N ALA A 65 13.01 12.02 -25.70
CA ALA A 65 14.19 12.48 -24.96
C ALA A 65 15.41 11.57 -25.14
N ALA A 66 15.18 10.26 -25.37
CA ALA A 66 16.23 9.29 -25.64
C ALA A 66 16.58 9.16 -27.14
N GLY A 67 15.91 9.90 -28.04
CA GLY A 67 16.12 9.80 -29.49
C GLY A 67 15.68 8.46 -30.09
N THR A 68 14.76 7.75 -29.45
CA THR A 68 14.25 6.44 -29.87
C THR A 68 12.75 6.50 -30.16
N ALA A 69 12.23 5.53 -30.96
CA ALA A 69 10.79 5.44 -31.17
C ALA A 69 10.09 4.72 -30.00
N SER A 70 9.00 5.29 -29.51
CA SER A 70 8.17 4.62 -28.52
C SER A 70 7.37 3.49 -29.15
N THR A 71 7.39 2.32 -28.53
CA THR A 71 6.53 1.17 -28.88
C THR A 71 5.35 1.03 -27.93
N ALA A 72 5.21 1.94 -26.96
CA ALA A 72 4.16 1.88 -25.95
C ALA A 72 2.78 2.22 -26.56
N THR A 73 1.82 1.36 -26.32
CA THR A 73 0.42 1.58 -26.69
C THR A 73 -0.39 1.76 -25.42
N SER A 74 -1.48 2.51 -25.46
CA SER A 74 -2.36 2.68 -24.28
C SER A 74 -2.93 1.34 -23.77
N SER A 75 -3.18 0.38 -24.67
CA SER A 75 -3.60 -0.98 -24.30
C SER A 75 -2.54 -1.75 -23.53
N THR A 76 -1.25 -1.57 -23.85
CA THR A 76 -0.13 -2.25 -23.19
C THR A 76 -0.12 -2.01 -21.68
N PHE A 77 -0.53 -0.82 -21.23
CA PHE A 77 -0.60 -0.50 -19.81
C PHE A 77 -1.61 -1.34 -19.02
N LEU A 78 -2.69 -1.77 -19.70
CA LEU A 78 -3.76 -2.58 -19.10
C LEU A 78 -3.52 -4.08 -19.25
N GLU A 79 -2.49 -4.48 -19.99
CA GLU A 79 -2.13 -5.89 -20.14
C GLU A 79 -1.47 -6.42 -18.86
N PRO A 80 -1.81 -7.64 -18.44
CA PRO A 80 -1.20 -8.26 -17.27
C PRO A 80 0.28 -8.59 -17.55
N GLY A 81 1.13 -8.43 -16.52
CA GLY A 81 2.51 -8.83 -16.62
C GLY A 81 3.47 -7.81 -17.23
N LEU A 82 3.10 -6.55 -17.31
CA LEU A 82 3.92 -5.47 -17.86
C LEU A 82 5.36 -5.42 -17.28
N LYS A 83 5.52 -5.72 -16.00
CA LYS A 83 6.82 -5.77 -15.32
C LYS A 83 7.47 -7.15 -15.37
N TYR A 84 6.68 -8.20 -15.34
CA TYR A 84 7.16 -9.57 -15.10
C TYR A 84 6.88 -10.55 -16.25
N GLY A 85 6.30 -10.11 -17.37
CA GLY A 85 5.86 -10.99 -18.45
C GLY A 85 6.80 -11.10 -19.65
N LEU A 86 7.80 -10.22 -19.78
CA LEU A 86 8.56 -10.01 -21.02
C LEU A 86 9.63 -11.09 -21.27
N THR A 87 10.29 -11.60 -20.26
CA THR A 87 11.37 -12.59 -20.38
C THR A 87 11.13 -13.82 -19.49
N GLY A 88 11.78 -14.93 -19.81
CA GLY A 88 11.73 -16.14 -18.98
C GLY A 88 12.20 -15.88 -17.54
N THR A 89 13.26 -15.08 -17.36
CA THR A 89 13.77 -14.69 -16.04
C THR A 89 12.79 -13.84 -15.27
N SER A 90 12.09 -12.89 -15.91
CA SER A 90 11.09 -12.06 -15.26
C SER A 90 9.84 -12.84 -14.86
N LYS A 91 9.50 -13.92 -15.58
CA LYS A 91 8.42 -14.84 -15.17
C LYS A 91 8.80 -15.64 -13.93
N LEU A 92 10.07 -16.13 -13.86
CA LEU A 92 10.60 -16.79 -12.67
C LEU A 92 10.66 -15.83 -11.47
N ASP A 93 11.03 -14.58 -11.68
CA ASP A 93 11.03 -13.54 -10.66
C ASP A 93 9.64 -13.32 -10.07
N PHE A 94 8.62 -13.27 -10.93
CA PHE A 94 7.22 -13.16 -10.48
C PHE A 94 6.77 -14.37 -9.65
N PHE A 95 7.11 -15.57 -10.10
CA PHE A 95 6.78 -16.79 -9.38
C PHE A 95 7.51 -16.87 -8.04
N SER A 96 8.80 -16.54 -8.01
CA SER A 96 9.61 -16.44 -6.80
C SER A 96 9.05 -15.41 -5.81
N LEU A 97 8.65 -14.24 -6.30
CA LEU A 97 8.02 -13.20 -5.48
C LEU A 97 6.70 -13.71 -4.87
N GLY A 98 5.88 -14.40 -5.65
CA GLY A 98 4.62 -15.00 -5.17
C GLY A 98 4.86 -15.97 -4.02
N ILE A 99 5.79 -16.90 -4.19
CA ILE A 99 6.17 -17.87 -3.15
C ILE A 99 6.73 -17.16 -1.92
N ALA A 100 7.63 -16.19 -2.09
CA ALA A 100 8.23 -15.43 -1.00
C ALA A 100 7.17 -14.67 -0.18
N LEU A 101 6.19 -14.04 -0.85
CA LEU A 101 5.10 -13.35 -0.17
C LEU A 101 4.19 -14.31 0.59
N VAL A 102 3.80 -15.44 0.00
CA VAL A 102 2.92 -16.42 0.65
C VAL A 102 3.60 -17.05 1.85
N LEU A 103 4.79 -17.58 1.69
CA LEU A 103 5.53 -18.24 2.78
C LEU A 103 6.00 -17.21 3.83
N GLY A 104 6.43 -16.03 3.41
CA GLY A 104 6.85 -14.97 4.31
C GLY A 104 5.71 -14.49 5.21
N THR A 105 4.52 -14.26 4.66
CA THR A 105 3.36 -13.84 5.46
C THR A 105 2.83 -14.95 6.36
N ALA A 106 2.88 -16.21 5.91
CA ALA A 106 2.47 -17.35 6.72
C ALA A 106 3.39 -17.60 7.91
N GLY A 107 4.69 -17.30 7.78
CA GLY A 107 5.70 -17.49 8.82
C GLY A 107 5.88 -16.34 9.81
N LEU A 108 5.11 -15.25 9.72
CA LEU A 108 5.30 -14.09 10.59
C LEU A 108 4.92 -14.38 12.04
N PRO A 109 5.88 -14.36 13.00
CA PRO A 109 5.63 -14.75 14.38
C PRO A 109 4.55 -13.94 15.08
N HIS A 110 4.48 -12.63 14.81
CA HIS A 110 3.48 -11.74 15.41
C HIS A 110 2.05 -12.00 14.92
N ILE A 111 1.87 -12.69 13.81
CA ILE A 111 0.55 -13.16 13.34
C ILE A 111 0.22 -14.48 14.03
N LEU A 112 1.17 -15.42 14.06
CA LEU A 112 0.97 -16.75 14.64
C LEU A 112 0.67 -16.68 16.14
N ILE A 113 1.38 -15.87 16.90
CA ILE A 113 1.16 -15.68 18.35
C ILE A 113 -0.30 -15.28 18.63
N ARG A 114 -0.96 -14.53 17.77
CA ARG A 114 -2.34 -14.11 17.97
C ARG A 114 -3.35 -15.25 17.90
N PHE A 115 -3.05 -16.32 17.15
CA PHE A 115 -3.91 -17.50 17.13
C PHE A 115 -3.94 -18.21 18.47
N TYR A 116 -2.85 -18.17 19.25
CA TYR A 116 -2.78 -18.76 20.58
C TYR A 116 -3.49 -17.91 21.67
N THR A 117 -3.77 -16.63 21.38
CA THR A 117 -4.48 -15.75 22.31
C THR A 117 -6.00 -15.78 22.14
N VAL A 118 -6.53 -16.49 21.14
CA VAL A 118 -7.97 -16.59 20.86
C VAL A 118 -8.58 -17.75 21.65
N PRO A 119 -9.66 -17.51 22.41
CA PRO A 119 -10.18 -18.51 23.36
C PRO A 119 -10.80 -19.75 22.71
N THR A 120 -11.26 -19.67 21.46
CA THR A 120 -11.90 -20.80 20.76
C THR A 120 -11.54 -20.88 19.29
N ALA A 121 -11.48 -22.09 18.72
CA ALA A 121 -11.25 -22.31 17.30
C ALA A 121 -12.32 -21.64 16.40
N LYS A 122 -13.56 -21.53 16.86
CA LYS A 122 -14.64 -20.84 16.13
C LYS A 122 -14.38 -19.34 16.05
N ALA A 123 -13.90 -18.72 17.13
CA ALA A 123 -13.52 -17.30 17.13
C ALA A 123 -12.30 -17.07 16.23
N ALA A 124 -11.30 -17.96 16.22
CA ALA A 124 -10.15 -17.89 15.34
C ALA A 124 -10.57 -17.90 13.86
N ARG A 125 -11.41 -18.84 13.44
CA ARG A 125 -11.93 -18.91 12.07
C ARG A 125 -12.69 -17.63 11.68
N LYS A 126 -13.53 -17.11 12.57
CA LYS A 126 -14.26 -15.86 12.31
C LYS A 126 -13.34 -14.67 12.14
N SER A 127 -12.27 -14.57 12.93
CA SER A 127 -11.29 -13.48 12.81
C SER A 127 -10.52 -13.55 11.49
N VAL A 128 -10.16 -14.77 11.03
CA VAL A 128 -9.52 -14.97 9.72
C VAL A 128 -10.41 -14.52 8.57
N LEU A 129 -11.70 -14.89 8.58
CA LEU A 129 -12.65 -14.46 7.55
C LEU A 129 -12.78 -12.93 7.49
N TRP A 130 -12.87 -12.27 8.64
CA TRP A 130 -12.88 -10.81 8.70
C TRP A 130 -11.59 -10.20 8.19
N ALA A 131 -10.42 -10.77 8.53
CA ALA A 131 -9.14 -10.31 8.06
C ALA A 131 -9.03 -10.44 6.53
N ILE A 132 -9.44 -11.58 5.96
CA ILE A 132 -9.44 -11.79 4.49
C ILE A 132 -10.35 -10.76 3.81
N GLY A 133 -11.55 -10.53 4.34
CA GLY A 133 -12.49 -9.55 3.78
C GLY A 133 -11.93 -8.12 3.81
N LEU A 134 -11.37 -7.69 4.92
CA LEU A 134 -10.79 -6.34 5.07
C LEU A 134 -9.55 -6.16 4.18
N ILE A 135 -8.66 -7.14 4.16
CA ILE A 135 -7.46 -7.11 3.32
C ILE A 135 -7.84 -7.11 1.84
N GLY A 136 -8.77 -7.97 1.43
CA GLY A 136 -9.27 -8.02 0.06
C GLY A 136 -9.89 -6.69 -0.39
N THR A 137 -10.71 -6.07 0.46
CA THR A 137 -11.26 -4.74 0.19
C THR A 137 -10.17 -3.69 0.05
N PHE A 138 -9.16 -3.73 0.91
CA PHE A 138 -8.02 -2.80 0.81
C PHE A 138 -7.24 -2.99 -0.49
N TYR A 139 -7.03 -4.22 -0.96
CA TYR A 139 -6.40 -4.47 -2.26
C TYR A 139 -7.22 -3.92 -3.42
N LEU A 140 -8.55 -3.97 -3.37
CA LEU A 140 -9.39 -3.30 -4.38
C LEU A 140 -9.21 -1.78 -4.34
N PHE A 141 -9.09 -1.19 -3.15
CA PHE A 141 -8.78 0.23 -3.01
C PHE A 141 -7.42 0.58 -3.62
N THR A 142 -6.39 -0.24 -3.40
CA THR A 142 -5.06 0.02 -3.97
C THR A 142 -5.04 0.01 -5.50
N LEU A 143 -5.90 -0.77 -6.15
CA LEU A 143 -6.07 -0.71 -7.61
C LEU A 143 -6.55 0.68 -8.05
N VAL A 144 -7.63 1.17 -7.44
CA VAL A 144 -8.17 2.50 -7.76
C VAL A 144 -7.17 3.60 -7.45
N LEU A 145 -6.46 3.49 -6.31
CA LEU A 145 -5.42 4.45 -5.94
C LEU A 145 -4.25 4.45 -6.94
N GLY A 146 -3.80 3.29 -7.39
CA GLY A 146 -2.72 3.16 -8.37
C GLY A 146 -3.08 3.74 -9.72
N PHE A 147 -4.22 3.37 -10.29
CA PHE A 147 -4.71 3.94 -11.55
C PHE A 147 -5.06 5.42 -11.40
N GLY A 148 -5.64 5.83 -10.25
CA GLY A 148 -5.92 7.22 -9.94
C GLY A 148 -4.66 8.09 -9.88
N ALA A 149 -3.59 7.59 -9.27
CA ALA A 149 -2.31 8.28 -9.25
C ALA A 149 -1.76 8.46 -10.67
N ARG A 150 -1.85 7.45 -11.52
CA ARG A 150 -1.42 7.56 -12.93
C ARG A 150 -2.29 8.48 -13.75
N ALA A 151 -3.59 8.56 -13.45
CA ALA A 151 -4.55 9.39 -14.17
C ALA A 151 -4.49 10.87 -13.76
N LEU A 152 -4.29 11.17 -12.47
CA LEU A 152 -4.47 12.51 -11.91
C LEU A 152 -3.15 13.20 -11.51
N VAL A 153 -2.09 12.44 -11.24
CA VAL A 153 -0.78 13.01 -10.90
C VAL A 153 0.09 13.07 -12.16
N THR A 154 0.46 14.28 -12.57
CA THR A 154 1.21 14.53 -13.81
C THR A 154 2.45 15.39 -13.53
N GLY A 155 3.33 15.55 -14.52
CA GLY A 155 4.50 16.41 -14.44
C GLY A 155 5.50 16.00 -13.34
N ASP A 156 6.07 17.00 -12.67
CA ASP A 156 7.11 16.83 -11.64
C ASP A 156 6.63 16.01 -10.44
N SER A 157 5.35 16.10 -10.08
CA SER A 157 4.77 15.30 -9.01
C SER A 157 4.75 13.81 -9.35
N PHE A 158 4.56 13.46 -10.61
CA PHE A 158 4.67 12.06 -11.05
C PHE A 158 6.14 11.57 -11.04
N ALA A 159 7.10 12.42 -11.41
CA ALA A 159 8.51 12.10 -11.31
C ALA A 159 8.92 11.76 -9.85
N LYS A 160 8.44 12.53 -8.88
CA LYS A 160 8.64 12.23 -7.44
C LYS A 160 8.07 10.87 -7.02
N ILE A 161 6.95 10.43 -7.61
CA ILE A 161 6.41 9.07 -7.37
C ILE A 161 7.40 8.01 -7.87
N ALA A 162 7.96 8.19 -9.07
CA ALA A 162 8.92 7.26 -9.64
C ALA A 162 10.22 7.20 -8.82
N GLU A 163 10.77 8.33 -8.42
CA GLU A 163 11.97 8.44 -7.56
C GLU A 163 11.76 7.77 -6.19
N SER A 164 10.59 7.94 -5.60
CA SER A 164 10.22 7.31 -4.32
C SER A 164 9.83 5.84 -4.45
N LYS A 165 10.00 5.22 -5.63
CA LYS A 165 9.58 3.84 -5.92
C LYS A 165 8.11 3.58 -5.58
N GLY A 166 7.26 4.57 -5.80
CA GLY A 166 5.82 4.50 -5.58
C GLY A 166 5.34 4.89 -4.16
N ASN A 167 6.23 5.12 -3.21
CA ASN A 167 5.85 5.42 -1.82
C ASN A 167 5.05 6.74 -1.68
N LEU A 168 5.25 7.69 -2.58
CA LEU A 168 4.53 8.96 -2.60
C LEU A 168 3.23 8.94 -3.42
N ALA A 169 2.86 7.82 -4.04
CA ALA A 169 1.69 7.74 -4.90
C ALA A 169 0.39 8.13 -4.18
N SER A 170 0.12 7.57 -3.01
CA SER A 170 -1.10 7.86 -2.26
C SER A 170 -1.15 9.28 -1.69
N PRO A 171 -0.09 9.83 -1.06
CA PRO A 171 -0.07 11.21 -0.62
C PRO A 171 -0.24 12.24 -1.76
N LEU A 172 0.48 12.07 -2.86
CA LEU A 172 0.39 12.99 -3.99
C LEU A 172 -0.94 12.87 -4.74
N LEU A 173 -1.51 11.65 -4.81
CA LEU A 173 -2.88 11.48 -5.30
C LEU A 173 -3.88 12.21 -4.41
N ALA A 174 -3.77 12.12 -3.10
CA ALA A 174 -4.62 12.83 -2.15
C ALA A 174 -4.54 14.36 -2.38
N GLN A 175 -3.35 14.89 -2.62
CA GLN A 175 -3.15 16.29 -2.98
C GLN A 175 -3.83 16.65 -4.30
N ALA A 176 -3.64 15.85 -5.34
CA ALA A 176 -4.24 16.09 -6.65
C ALA A 176 -5.76 16.08 -6.63
N VAL A 177 -6.36 15.15 -5.88
CA VAL A 177 -7.82 15.06 -5.73
C VAL A 177 -8.38 16.19 -4.89
N GLY A 178 -7.62 16.68 -3.90
CA GLY A 178 -7.99 17.79 -3.02
C GLY A 178 -7.90 19.18 -3.65
N GLY A 179 -7.49 19.28 -4.92
CA GLY A 179 -7.39 20.53 -5.67
C GLY A 179 -5.99 20.84 -6.20
N GLY A 180 -5.03 19.94 -6.04
CA GLY A 180 -3.68 20.04 -6.56
C GLY A 180 -2.71 20.84 -5.69
N GLU A 181 -1.53 21.10 -6.24
CA GLU A 181 -0.49 21.89 -5.59
C GLU A 181 -0.96 23.33 -5.38
N GLY A 182 -0.69 23.89 -4.20
CA GLY A 182 -1.09 25.26 -3.82
C GLY A 182 -2.52 25.38 -3.30
N SER A 183 -3.37 24.36 -3.38
CA SER A 183 -4.70 24.40 -2.79
C SER A 183 -4.68 24.01 -1.31
N THR A 184 -5.50 24.70 -0.51
CA THR A 184 -5.66 24.34 0.92
C THR A 184 -6.24 22.94 1.09
N GLY A 185 -7.20 22.54 0.26
CA GLY A 185 -7.77 21.19 0.28
C GLY A 185 -6.75 20.11 -0.04
N GLY A 186 -5.92 20.33 -1.06
CA GLY A 186 -4.82 19.44 -1.42
C GLY A 186 -3.78 19.29 -0.31
N ALA A 187 -3.39 20.41 0.31
CA ALA A 187 -2.45 20.40 1.42
C ALA A 187 -2.99 19.64 2.64
N ILE A 188 -4.26 19.82 2.99
CA ILE A 188 -4.91 19.11 4.10
C ILE A 188 -4.96 17.61 3.83
N LEU A 189 -5.44 17.19 2.65
CA LEU A 189 -5.53 15.77 2.31
C LEU A 189 -4.14 15.10 2.24
N LEU A 190 -3.14 15.79 1.66
CA LEU A 190 -1.75 15.33 1.67
C LEU A 190 -1.29 15.08 3.11
N ALA A 191 -1.47 16.07 4.00
CA ALA A 191 -1.01 16.00 5.38
C ALA A 191 -1.69 14.86 6.15
N VAL A 192 -3.00 14.70 6.00
CA VAL A 192 -3.77 13.63 6.65
C VAL A 192 -3.28 12.25 6.19
N ILE A 193 -3.14 12.05 4.88
CA ILE A 193 -2.73 10.75 4.34
C ILE A 193 -1.26 10.45 4.66
N ALA A 194 -0.39 11.45 4.61
CA ALA A 194 1.00 11.29 5.03
C ALA A 194 1.10 10.92 6.52
N ALA A 195 0.30 11.56 7.38
CA ALA A 195 0.24 11.23 8.81
C ALA A 195 -0.26 9.79 9.04
N VAL A 196 -1.31 9.35 8.33
CA VAL A 196 -1.82 7.96 8.41
C VAL A 196 -0.77 6.96 7.94
N ALA A 197 -0.07 7.24 6.85
CA ALA A 197 1.02 6.42 6.33
C ALA A 197 2.16 6.30 7.36
N PHE A 198 2.59 7.42 7.92
CA PHE A 198 3.64 7.45 8.96
C PHE A 198 3.23 6.70 10.23
N ALA A 199 2.00 6.91 10.71
CA ALA A 199 1.45 6.16 11.85
C ALA A 199 1.41 4.65 11.58
N THR A 200 1.13 4.28 10.33
CA THR A 200 1.12 2.87 9.89
C THR A 200 2.51 2.25 9.98
N ILE A 201 3.54 2.93 9.49
CA ILE A 201 4.93 2.47 9.56
C ILE A 201 5.35 2.27 11.01
N LEU A 202 5.12 3.27 11.86
CA LEU A 202 5.47 3.20 13.29
C LEU A 202 4.80 2.00 14.00
N ALA A 203 3.52 1.78 13.73
CA ALA A 203 2.78 0.69 14.37
C ALA A 203 3.22 -0.70 13.92
N VAL A 204 3.63 -0.86 12.64
CA VAL A 204 4.17 -2.12 12.13
C VAL A 204 5.54 -2.40 12.73
N VAL A 205 6.44 -1.43 12.69
CA VAL A 205 7.79 -1.55 13.25
C VAL A 205 7.72 -1.89 14.74
N ALA A 206 6.83 -1.24 15.51
CA ALA A 206 6.64 -1.54 16.92
C ALA A 206 6.19 -2.99 17.19
N GLY A 207 5.25 -3.50 16.38
CA GLY A 207 4.78 -4.88 16.50
C GLY A 207 5.88 -5.91 16.21
N LEU A 208 6.68 -5.66 15.17
CA LEU A 208 7.80 -6.52 14.80
C LEU A 208 8.92 -6.47 15.85
N THR A 209 9.28 -5.29 16.32
CA THR A 209 10.32 -5.12 17.36
C THR A 209 9.91 -5.81 18.65
N LEU A 210 8.64 -5.68 19.07
CA LEU A 210 8.14 -6.36 20.27
C LEU A 210 8.19 -7.88 20.12
N ALA A 211 7.75 -8.41 18.97
CA ALA A 211 7.80 -9.85 18.71
C ALA A 211 9.25 -10.38 18.72
N SER A 212 10.16 -9.68 18.05
CA SER A 212 11.58 -10.06 18.02
C SER A 212 12.23 -10.00 19.40
N SER A 213 11.98 -8.94 20.17
CA SER A 213 12.56 -8.78 21.51
C SER A 213 12.01 -9.82 22.50
N THR A 214 10.74 -10.17 22.42
CA THR A 214 10.15 -11.23 23.25
C THR A 214 10.70 -12.60 22.90
N SER A 215 10.91 -12.93 21.62
CA SER A 215 11.57 -14.18 21.21
C SER A 215 13.00 -14.25 21.74
N VAL A 216 13.80 -13.21 21.61
CA VAL A 216 15.17 -13.20 22.14
C VAL A 216 15.18 -13.35 23.66
N ALA A 217 14.32 -12.61 24.38
CA ALA A 217 14.27 -12.69 25.84
C ALA A 217 13.78 -14.06 26.34
N HIS A 218 12.77 -14.63 25.71
CA HIS A 218 12.20 -15.90 26.17
C HIS A 218 12.98 -17.11 25.66
N ASP A 219 13.33 -17.13 24.38
CA ASP A 219 13.87 -18.36 23.76
C ASP A 219 15.38 -18.48 23.92
N LEU A 220 16.11 -17.37 24.02
CA LEU A 220 17.56 -17.39 24.20
C LEU A 220 17.96 -17.19 25.66
N TYR A 221 17.44 -16.15 26.32
CA TYR A 221 17.89 -15.78 27.67
C TYR A 221 17.28 -16.66 28.76
N ASN A 222 16.03 -17.07 28.63
CA ASN A 222 15.34 -17.86 29.67
C ASN A 222 15.53 -19.39 29.48
N SER A 223 15.97 -19.85 28.29
CA SER A 223 16.24 -21.28 28.05
C SER A 223 17.72 -21.67 28.14
N VAL A 224 18.60 -20.72 28.40
CA VAL A 224 20.02 -20.92 28.75
C VAL A 224 20.21 -20.73 30.23
#